data_84f40d51bd3fb31c00a460ca455e2300
#
_entry.id   84f40d51bd3fb31c00a460ca455e2300
#
_cell.length_a   1.000
_cell.length_b   1.000
_cell.length_c   1.000
_cell.angle_alpha   90.00
_cell.angle_beta   90.00
_cell.angle_gamma   90.00
#
_symmetry.space_group_name_H-M   'P 1'
#
loop_
_entity.id
_entity.type
_entity.pdbx_description
1 polymer ?
#
loop_
_entity_poly.entity_id
_entity_poly.type
_entity_poly.pdbx_seq_one_letter_code
_entity_poly.pdbx_strand_id
1 'polypeptide(L)'
;MKVLKNYAYNLSYQLLVIVLPIITTPYVTRIFSSKDLGTYGYFNSIVTYFILLATLGVANYGTKEISAHRKDIRKNFWGIYTLQLIATILSLALYTLLCLFFPGMQNMVAYILGLSLISKGMDISWLFQGLEDFRRITARNTTVKVLGVISIFLFVKTPGDLYLYVFLLTFFELLGQLSMWLPARSYIGDPHFDLSYARIHLKPVILISSVVN
;
A
#
# COMPACT_ATOMS: atom_id res chain seq x y z
N MET A 1 -26.80 11.66 8.17
CA MET A 1 -25.70 12.63 8.08
C MET A 1 -24.28 12.00 8.00
N LYS A 2 -23.99 10.89 8.71
CA LYS A 2 -22.65 10.21 8.63
C LYS A 2 -22.33 9.70 7.22
N VAL A 3 -23.27 9.04 6.55
CA VAL A 3 -23.07 8.47 5.21
C VAL A 3 -22.72 9.54 4.18
N LEU A 4 -23.45 10.66 4.17
CA LEU A 4 -23.19 11.77 3.25
C LEU A 4 -21.79 12.41 3.46
N LYS A 5 -21.35 12.55 4.73
CA LYS A 5 -20.01 13.04 5.05
C LYS A 5 -18.92 12.07 4.57
N ASN A 6 -19.09 10.77 4.80
CA ASN A 6 -18.14 9.74 4.34
C ASN A 6 -18.07 9.71 2.81
N TYR A 7 -19.20 9.87 2.13
CA TYR A 7 -19.25 9.97 0.67
C TYR A 7 -18.50 11.22 0.17
N ALA A 8 -18.71 12.38 0.79
CA ALA A 8 -18.01 13.61 0.43
C ALA A 8 -16.49 13.49 0.62
N TYR A 9 -16.01 12.89 1.72
CA TYR A 9 -14.59 12.63 1.91
C TYR A 9 -14.01 11.72 0.83
N ASN A 10 -14.69 10.64 0.49
CA ASN A 10 -14.26 9.72 -0.55
C ASN A 10 -14.22 10.40 -1.92
N LEU A 11 -15.25 11.19 -2.26
CA LEU A 11 -15.30 11.95 -3.51
C LEU A 11 -14.16 12.96 -3.60
N SER A 12 -13.90 13.72 -2.53
CA SER A 12 -12.80 14.68 -2.48
C SER A 12 -11.44 13.99 -2.71
N TYR A 13 -11.25 12.82 -2.12
CA TYR A 13 -10.03 12.04 -2.35
C TYR A 13 -9.94 11.52 -3.79
N GLN A 14 -11.04 11.03 -4.36
CA GLN A 14 -11.06 10.58 -5.77
C GLN A 14 -10.71 11.71 -6.74
N LEU A 15 -11.26 12.92 -6.52
CA LEU A 15 -10.90 14.11 -7.30
C LEU A 15 -9.41 14.42 -7.19
N LEU A 16 -8.85 14.37 -5.99
CA LEU A 16 -7.42 14.60 -5.77
C LEU A 16 -6.56 13.55 -6.48
N VAL A 17 -6.95 12.27 -6.47
CA VAL A 17 -6.24 11.19 -7.18
C VAL A 17 -6.19 11.43 -8.69
N ILE A 18 -7.21 12.08 -9.27
CA ILE A 18 -7.25 12.42 -10.69
C ILE A 18 -6.44 13.70 -10.97
N VAL A 19 -6.58 14.73 -10.14
CA VAL A 19 -5.95 16.04 -10.35
C VAL A 19 -4.43 15.99 -10.17
N LEU A 20 -3.94 15.28 -9.14
CA LEU A 20 -2.50 15.25 -8.86
C LEU A 20 -1.67 14.70 -10.03
N PRO A 21 -2.02 13.57 -10.67
CA PRO A 21 -1.30 13.11 -11.87
C PRO A 21 -1.36 14.09 -13.05
N ILE A 22 -2.47 14.81 -13.24
CA ILE A 22 -2.57 15.83 -14.30
C ILE A 22 -1.53 16.92 -14.10
N ILE A 23 -1.20 17.26 -12.86
CA ILE A 23 -0.20 18.26 -12.52
C ILE A 23 1.22 17.67 -12.56
N THR A 24 1.40 16.47 -11.99
CA THR A 24 2.73 15.87 -11.82
C THR A 24 3.26 15.23 -13.10
N THR A 25 2.42 14.59 -13.92
CA THR A 25 2.88 13.92 -15.14
C THR A 25 3.58 14.86 -16.11
N PRO A 26 3.01 16.04 -16.47
CA PRO A 26 3.71 16.96 -17.37
C PRO A 26 5.05 17.47 -16.78
N TYR A 27 5.14 17.61 -15.48
CA TYR A 27 6.40 17.99 -14.83
C TYR A 27 7.46 16.90 -14.97
N VAL A 28 7.10 15.68 -14.60
CA VAL A 28 7.99 14.50 -14.59
C VAL A 28 8.46 14.16 -16.02
N THR A 29 7.58 14.25 -17.02
CA THR A 29 7.91 13.97 -18.44
C THR A 29 8.79 15.04 -19.07
N ARG A 30 8.89 16.25 -18.51
CA ARG A 30 9.85 17.28 -18.93
C ARG A 30 11.25 17.05 -18.35
N ILE A 31 11.36 16.38 -17.21
CA ILE A 31 12.63 16.13 -16.53
C ILE A 31 13.25 14.83 -17.01
N PHE A 32 12.48 13.76 -17.05
CA PHE A 32 12.97 12.42 -17.35
C PHE A 32 12.79 12.06 -18.83
N SER A 33 13.78 11.35 -19.37
CA SER A 33 13.69 10.78 -20.70
C SER A 33 12.65 9.65 -20.77
N SER A 34 12.20 9.33 -21.97
CA SER A 34 11.32 8.16 -22.22
C SER A 34 11.97 6.85 -21.74
N LYS A 35 13.31 6.76 -21.79
CA LYS A 35 14.06 5.59 -21.26
C LYS A 35 13.94 5.49 -19.74
N ASP A 36 14.06 6.61 -19.03
CA ASP A 36 13.98 6.63 -17.56
C ASP A 36 12.58 6.25 -17.09
N LEU A 37 11.56 6.83 -17.69
CA LEU A 37 10.17 6.52 -17.40
C LEU A 37 9.82 5.07 -17.78
N GLY A 38 10.36 4.59 -18.91
CA GLY A 38 10.23 3.19 -19.32
C GLY A 38 10.89 2.23 -18.31
N THR A 39 12.07 2.59 -17.79
CA THR A 39 12.76 1.82 -16.74
C THR A 39 11.91 1.74 -15.48
N TYR A 40 11.41 2.87 -15.00
CA TYR A 40 10.51 2.90 -13.85
C TYR A 40 9.25 2.06 -14.08
N GLY A 41 8.57 2.26 -15.23
CA GLY A 41 7.35 1.53 -15.57
C GLY A 41 7.55 0.00 -15.64
N TYR A 42 8.67 -0.44 -16.21
CA TYR A 42 9.02 -1.86 -16.29
C TYR A 42 9.16 -2.49 -14.90
N PHE A 43 10.00 -1.93 -14.04
CA PHE A 43 10.21 -2.48 -12.69
C PHE A 43 8.97 -2.31 -11.79
N ASN A 44 8.22 -1.21 -11.95
CA ASN A 44 6.97 -1.02 -11.23
C ASN A 44 5.91 -2.06 -11.62
N SER A 45 5.86 -2.48 -12.88
CA SER A 45 4.98 -3.55 -13.31
C SER A 45 5.36 -4.89 -12.66
N ILE A 46 6.65 -5.20 -12.59
CA ILE A 46 7.13 -6.42 -11.95
C ILE A 46 6.79 -6.43 -10.45
N VAL A 47 7.13 -5.36 -9.71
CA VAL A 47 6.85 -5.30 -8.27
C VAL A 47 5.36 -5.38 -7.98
N THR A 48 4.50 -4.88 -8.89
CA THR A 48 3.05 -4.96 -8.75
C THR A 48 2.54 -6.41 -8.68
N TYR A 49 3.11 -7.34 -9.44
CA TYR A 49 2.76 -8.76 -9.32
C TYR A 49 3.12 -9.32 -7.93
N PHE A 50 4.26 -8.94 -7.39
CA PHE A 50 4.66 -9.34 -6.03
C PHE A 50 3.78 -8.70 -4.96
N ILE A 51 3.32 -7.47 -5.18
CA ILE A 51 2.34 -6.80 -4.31
C ILE A 51 1.01 -7.57 -4.31
N LEU A 52 0.54 -8.04 -5.46
CA LEU A 52 -0.67 -8.87 -5.55
C LEU A 52 -0.52 -10.16 -4.73
N LEU A 53 0.64 -10.81 -4.81
CA LEU A 53 0.95 -12.00 -3.99
C LEU A 53 1.01 -11.66 -2.49
N ALA A 54 1.58 -10.51 -2.11
CA ALA A 54 1.68 -10.08 -0.72
C ALA A 54 0.32 -9.75 -0.10
N THR A 55 -0.62 -9.22 -0.88
CA THR A 55 -1.91 -8.75 -0.36
C THR A 55 -3.00 -9.83 -0.35
N LEU A 56 -2.94 -10.83 -1.23
CA LEU A 56 -3.81 -12.03 -1.29
C LEU A 56 -5.30 -11.79 -0.98
N GLY A 57 -5.86 -10.65 -1.38
CA GLY A 57 -7.27 -10.32 -1.10
C GLY A 57 -7.59 -10.02 0.37
N VAL A 58 -6.58 -9.88 1.22
CA VAL A 58 -6.72 -9.58 2.66
C VAL A 58 -7.55 -8.32 2.89
N ALA A 59 -7.39 -7.29 2.06
CA ALA A 59 -8.10 -6.03 2.22
C ALA A 59 -9.63 -6.21 2.16
N ASN A 60 -10.13 -6.96 1.19
CA ASN A 60 -11.57 -7.21 1.02
C ASN A 60 -12.11 -8.12 2.14
N TYR A 61 -11.39 -9.20 2.45
CA TYR A 61 -11.77 -10.11 3.52
C TYR A 61 -11.73 -9.41 4.89
N GLY A 62 -10.64 -8.71 5.20
CA GLY A 62 -10.45 -8.02 6.47
C GLY A 62 -11.52 -6.96 6.72
N THR A 63 -11.84 -6.15 5.69
CA THR A 63 -12.93 -5.16 5.77
C THR A 63 -14.26 -5.83 6.14
N LYS A 64 -14.62 -6.93 5.47
CA LYS A 64 -15.84 -7.68 5.72
C LYS A 64 -15.85 -8.28 7.13
N GLU A 65 -14.76 -8.94 7.52
CA GLU A 65 -14.65 -9.61 8.82
C GLU A 65 -14.74 -8.63 9.99
N ILE A 66 -14.03 -7.51 9.93
CA ILE A 66 -14.08 -6.47 10.97
C ILE A 66 -15.48 -5.83 11.05
N SER A 67 -16.16 -5.61 9.91
CA SER A 67 -17.51 -5.03 9.93
C SER A 67 -18.54 -5.98 10.54
N ALA A 68 -18.41 -7.29 10.29
CA ALA A 68 -19.32 -8.31 10.77
C ALA A 68 -19.10 -8.67 12.25
N HIS A 69 -17.86 -8.65 12.73
CA HIS A 69 -17.47 -9.14 14.07
C HIS A 69 -16.84 -8.04 14.92
N ARG A 70 -17.54 -6.92 15.08
CA ARG A 70 -17.04 -5.72 15.83
C ARG A 70 -16.73 -5.99 17.32
N LYS A 71 -17.18 -7.10 17.90
CA LYS A 71 -16.87 -7.46 19.28
C LYS A 71 -15.48 -8.11 19.44
N ASP A 72 -14.99 -8.75 18.38
CA ASP A 72 -13.75 -9.54 18.38
C ASP A 72 -12.65 -8.92 17.49
N ILE A 73 -12.65 -7.57 17.35
CA ILE A 73 -11.74 -6.83 16.45
C ILE A 73 -10.29 -7.22 16.69
N ARG A 74 -9.85 -7.25 17.96
CA ARG A 74 -8.46 -7.55 18.32
C ARG A 74 -8.01 -8.90 17.78
N LYS A 75 -8.80 -9.93 18.03
CA LYS A 75 -8.49 -11.31 17.65
C LYS A 75 -8.50 -11.48 16.14
N ASN A 76 -9.55 -10.99 15.47
CA ASN A 76 -9.68 -11.07 14.03
C ASN A 76 -8.60 -10.26 13.32
N PHE A 77 -8.26 -9.06 13.83
CA PHE A 77 -7.19 -8.25 13.28
C PHE A 77 -5.86 -8.99 13.26
N TRP A 78 -5.41 -9.52 14.41
CA TRP A 78 -4.11 -10.18 14.49
C TRP A 78 -4.07 -11.48 13.69
N GLY A 79 -5.17 -12.24 13.61
CA GLY A 79 -5.27 -13.43 12.77
C GLY A 79 -5.11 -13.11 11.28
N ILE A 80 -5.83 -12.11 10.78
CA ILE A 80 -5.78 -11.67 9.39
C ILE A 80 -4.43 -11.02 9.07
N TYR A 81 -3.93 -10.15 9.95
CA TYR A 81 -2.66 -9.46 9.76
C TYR A 81 -1.46 -10.44 9.77
N THR A 82 -1.52 -11.51 10.57
CA THR A 82 -0.51 -12.57 10.55
C THR A 82 -0.40 -13.21 9.15
N LEU A 83 -1.53 -13.49 8.48
CA LEU A 83 -1.52 -14.01 7.10
C LEU A 83 -0.92 -13.00 6.13
N GLN A 84 -1.33 -11.73 6.23
CA GLN A 84 -0.77 -10.64 5.39
C GLN A 84 0.74 -10.53 5.58
N LEU A 85 1.22 -10.59 6.81
CA LEU A 85 2.65 -10.49 7.13
C LEU A 85 3.44 -11.66 6.54
N ILE A 86 2.94 -12.90 6.69
CA ILE A 86 3.57 -14.09 6.11
C ILE A 86 3.63 -13.97 4.57
N ALA A 87 2.52 -13.62 3.93
CA ALA A 87 2.47 -13.44 2.48
C ALA A 87 3.43 -12.34 2.01
N THR A 88 3.52 -11.23 2.75
CA THR A 88 4.45 -10.13 2.47
C THR A 88 5.90 -10.58 2.59
N ILE A 89 6.27 -11.30 3.66
CA ILE A 89 7.65 -11.80 3.86
C ILE A 89 8.02 -12.76 2.73
N LEU A 90 7.14 -13.68 2.37
CA LEU A 90 7.38 -14.63 1.27
C LEU A 90 7.54 -13.89 -0.07
N SER A 91 6.64 -12.95 -0.36
CA SER A 91 6.69 -12.14 -1.58
C SER A 91 7.96 -11.30 -1.65
N LEU A 92 8.34 -10.66 -0.54
CA LEU A 92 9.57 -9.87 -0.44
C LEU A 92 10.82 -10.74 -0.62
N ALA A 93 10.86 -11.94 -0.03
CA ALA A 93 11.96 -12.88 -0.21
C ALA A 93 12.09 -13.31 -1.68
N LEU A 94 10.99 -13.68 -2.33
CA LEU A 94 10.97 -14.04 -3.75
C LEU A 94 11.41 -12.86 -4.64
N TYR A 95 10.93 -11.65 -4.37
CA TYR A 95 11.32 -10.44 -5.09
C TYR A 95 12.81 -10.14 -4.92
N THR A 96 13.33 -10.26 -3.70
CA THR A 96 14.75 -10.04 -3.42
C THR A 96 15.63 -11.07 -4.12
N LEU A 97 15.22 -12.36 -4.11
CA LEU A 97 15.91 -13.40 -4.86
C LEU A 97 15.91 -13.10 -6.36
N LEU A 98 14.79 -12.66 -6.92
CA LEU A 98 14.71 -12.24 -8.32
C LEU A 98 15.70 -11.11 -8.62
N CYS A 99 15.75 -10.07 -7.78
CA CYS A 99 16.66 -8.93 -7.94
C CYS A 99 18.14 -9.35 -7.84
N LEU A 100 18.49 -10.35 -7.01
CA LEU A 100 19.87 -10.78 -6.82
C LEU A 100 20.35 -11.72 -7.93
N PHE A 101 19.52 -12.65 -8.37
CA PHE A 101 19.92 -13.72 -9.28
C PHE A 101 19.68 -13.43 -10.76
N PHE A 102 18.78 -12.49 -11.10
CA PHE A 102 18.51 -12.15 -12.48
C PHE A 102 19.22 -10.86 -12.89
N PRO A 103 20.23 -10.90 -13.81
CA PRO A 103 21.01 -9.72 -14.21
C PRO A 103 20.16 -8.54 -14.69
N GLY A 104 19.03 -8.81 -15.36
CA GLY A 104 18.09 -7.76 -15.82
C GLY A 104 17.35 -7.06 -14.69
N MET A 105 17.36 -7.60 -13.47
CA MET A 105 16.75 -7.01 -12.27
C MET A 105 17.74 -6.29 -11.36
N GLN A 106 19.04 -6.37 -11.65
CA GLN A 106 20.11 -5.70 -10.89
C GLN A 106 20.12 -4.19 -11.20
N ASN A 107 19.11 -3.49 -10.73
CA ASN A 107 18.89 -2.08 -10.99
C ASN A 107 18.44 -1.38 -9.71
N MET A 108 18.99 -0.18 -9.46
CA MET A 108 18.66 0.60 -8.25
C MET A 108 17.18 0.94 -8.15
N VAL A 109 16.50 1.17 -9.29
CA VAL A 109 15.04 1.39 -9.34
C VAL A 109 14.28 0.16 -8.79
N ALA A 110 14.70 -1.07 -9.19
CA ALA A 110 14.08 -2.29 -8.68
C ALA A 110 14.25 -2.42 -7.17
N TYR A 111 15.46 -2.19 -6.64
CA TYR A 111 15.72 -2.26 -5.18
C TYR A 111 14.87 -1.24 -4.41
N ILE A 112 14.77 0.00 -4.88
CA ILE A 112 13.95 1.04 -4.22
C ILE A 112 12.48 0.65 -4.24
N LEU A 113 11.98 0.10 -5.35
CA LEU A 113 10.58 -0.35 -5.47
C LEU A 113 10.24 -1.51 -4.53
N GLY A 114 11.24 -2.26 -4.03
CA GLY A 114 11.04 -3.22 -2.94
C GLY A 114 10.43 -2.62 -1.67
N LEU A 115 10.63 -1.32 -1.42
CA LEU A 115 9.96 -0.60 -0.32
C LEU A 115 8.44 -0.57 -0.46
N SER A 116 7.90 -0.60 -1.68
CA SER A 116 6.45 -0.69 -1.91
C SER A 116 5.87 -2.00 -1.40
N LEU A 117 6.61 -3.12 -1.48
CA LEU A 117 6.19 -4.39 -0.88
C LEU A 117 6.07 -4.28 0.64
N ILE A 118 7.06 -3.66 1.28
CA ILE A 118 7.05 -3.41 2.72
C ILE A 118 5.87 -2.51 3.07
N SER A 119 5.65 -1.44 2.29
CA SER A 119 4.53 -0.52 2.45
C SER A 119 3.18 -1.27 2.41
N LYS A 120 2.98 -2.14 1.43
CA LYS A 120 1.75 -2.94 1.31
C LYS A 120 1.59 -3.96 2.44
N GLY A 121 2.67 -4.54 2.92
CA GLY A 121 2.66 -5.38 4.12
C GLY A 121 2.21 -4.65 5.38
N MET A 122 2.49 -3.35 5.46
CA MET A 122 2.09 -2.49 6.58
C MET A 122 0.69 -1.87 6.41
N ASP A 123 0.01 -2.13 5.28
CA ASP A 123 -1.31 -1.55 5.00
C ASP A 123 -2.41 -2.23 5.83
N ILE A 124 -2.92 -1.49 6.80
CA ILE A 124 -4.04 -1.87 7.65
C ILE A 124 -5.29 -1.01 7.39
N SER A 125 -5.40 -0.42 6.21
CA SER A 125 -6.55 0.43 5.83
C SER A 125 -7.88 -0.33 5.90
N TRP A 126 -7.86 -1.64 5.66
CA TRP A 126 -9.02 -2.52 5.76
C TRP A 126 -9.64 -2.56 7.17
N LEU A 127 -8.84 -2.35 8.23
CA LEU A 127 -9.37 -2.20 9.59
C LEU A 127 -10.30 -0.98 9.68
N PHE A 128 -9.84 0.17 9.21
CA PHE A 128 -10.60 1.41 9.27
C PHE A 128 -11.78 1.42 8.30
N GLN A 129 -11.67 0.72 7.16
CA GLN A 129 -12.79 0.48 6.24
C GLN A 129 -13.89 -0.35 6.93
N GLY A 130 -13.53 -1.44 7.60
CA GLY A 130 -14.45 -2.27 8.38
C GLY A 130 -15.09 -1.53 9.57
N LEU A 131 -14.37 -0.56 10.15
CA LEU A 131 -14.88 0.34 11.19
C LEU A 131 -15.71 1.51 10.64
N GLU A 132 -15.80 1.65 9.31
CA GLU A 132 -16.44 2.78 8.62
C GLU A 132 -15.80 4.15 8.94
N ASP A 133 -14.53 4.16 9.34
CA ASP A 133 -13.77 5.39 9.61
C ASP A 133 -13.02 5.88 8.36
N PHE A 134 -13.78 6.20 7.32
CA PHE A 134 -13.25 6.69 6.04
C PHE A 134 -12.54 8.04 6.17
N ARG A 135 -12.89 8.84 7.16
CA ARG A 135 -12.26 10.13 7.40
C ARG A 135 -10.75 9.99 7.63
N ARG A 136 -10.33 9.01 8.44
CA ARG A 136 -8.91 8.78 8.73
C ARG A 136 -8.15 8.33 7.47
N ILE A 137 -8.74 7.39 6.72
CA ILE A 137 -8.13 6.90 5.47
C ILE A 137 -7.98 8.05 4.48
N THR A 138 -9.03 8.84 4.26
CA THR A 138 -9.01 9.97 3.33
C THR A 138 -8.01 11.03 3.77
N ALA A 139 -8.01 11.44 5.04
CA ALA A 139 -7.08 12.43 5.56
C ALA A 139 -5.62 11.98 5.37
N ARG A 140 -5.28 10.75 5.75
CA ARG A 140 -3.95 10.17 5.54
C ARG A 140 -3.58 10.15 4.05
N ASN A 141 -4.43 9.58 3.21
CA ASN A 141 -4.16 9.44 1.78
C ASN A 141 -3.94 10.81 1.12
N THR A 142 -4.78 11.80 1.45
CA THR A 142 -4.64 13.17 0.96
C THR A 142 -3.33 13.80 1.40
N THR A 143 -3.02 13.73 2.70
CA THR A 143 -1.79 14.33 3.27
C THR A 143 -0.55 13.72 2.61
N VAL A 144 -0.46 12.40 2.55
CA VAL A 144 0.70 11.69 1.98
C VAL A 144 0.88 12.01 0.50
N LYS A 145 -0.20 12.02 -0.29
CA LYS A 145 -0.14 12.36 -1.71
C LYS A 145 0.29 13.81 -1.94
N VAL A 146 -0.28 14.75 -1.19
CA VAL A 146 0.07 16.18 -1.32
C VAL A 146 1.53 16.40 -0.93
N LEU A 147 1.99 15.84 0.20
CA LEU A 147 3.38 15.95 0.62
C LEU A 147 4.34 15.27 -0.38
N GLY A 148 3.98 14.10 -0.92
CA GLY A 148 4.74 13.44 -1.96
C GLY A 148 4.91 14.30 -3.22
N VAL A 149 3.82 14.89 -3.69
CA VAL A 149 3.84 15.78 -4.85
C VAL A 149 4.67 17.04 -4.58
N ILE A 150 4.49 17.68 -3.44
CA ILE A 150 5.31 18.84 -3.03
C ILE A 150 6.79 18.45 -3.01
N SER A 151 7.13 17.30 -2.44
CA SER A 151 8.51 16.82 -2.38
C SER A 151 9.10 16.57 -3.77
N ILE A 152 8.33 16.00 -4.70
CA ILE A 152 8.75 15.83 -6.09
C ILE A 152 9.09 17.20 -6.72
N PHE A 153 8.22 18.20 -6.56
CA PHE A 153 8.47 19.53 -7.09
C PHE A 153 9.65 20.26 -6.44
N LEU A 154 9.96 19.98 -5.19
CA LEU A 154 11.06 20.59 -4.45
C LEU A 154 12.41 19.95 -4.79
N PHE A 155 12.47 18.63 -4.84
CA PHE A 155 13.73 17.88 -4.84
C PHE A 155 14.09 17.28 -6.20
N VAL A 156 13.12 16.94 -7.06
CA VAL A 156 13.38 16.34 -8.37
C VAL A 156 13.49 17.45 -9.42
N LYS A 157 14.70 17.74 -9.90
CA LYS A 157 14.98 18.87 -10.80
C LYS A 157 15.72 18.47 -12.07
N THR A 158 16.46 17.35 -12.02
CA THR A 158 17.38 16.94 -13.08
C THR A 158 17.09 15.52 -13.56
N PRO A 159 17.49 15.13 -14.77
CA PRO A 159 17.36 13.76 -15.25
C PRO A 159 18.06 12.72 -14.33
N GLY A 160 19.11 13.13 -13.60
CA GLY A 160 19.80 12.26 -12.64
C GLY A 160 18.99 11.91 -11.39
N ASP A 161 17.88 12.59 -11.14
CA ASP A 161 17.07 12.43 -9.93
C ASP A 161 16.05 11.27 -10.01
N LEU A 162 16.17 10.36 -11.01
CA LEU A 162 15.23 9.24 -11.16
C LEU A 162 15.13 8.39 -9.89
N TYR A 163 16.24 8.06 -9.27
CA TYR A 163 16.26 7.26 -8.05
C TYR A 163 15.60 7.99 -6.88
N LEU A 164 15.84 9.30 -6.77
CA LEU A 164 15.19 10.15 -5.77
C LEU A 164 13.69 10.23 -5.99
N TYR A 165 13.24 10.37 -7.23
CA TYR A 165 11.83 10.35 -7.59
C TYR A 165 11.14 9.06 -7.14
N VAL A 166 11.71 7.89 -7.51
CA VAL A 166 11.16 6.57 -7.13
C VAL A 166 11.19 6.39 -5.61
N PHE A 167 12.27 6.83 -4.95
CA PHE A 167 12.37 6.80 -3.50
C PHE A 167 11.28 7.63 -2.81
N LEU A 168 11.06 8.87 -3.24
CA LEU A 168 10.03 9.73 -2.67
C LEU A 168 8.64 9.11 -2.80
N LEU A 169 8.31 8.50 -3.95
CA LEU A 169 7.03 7.82 -4.16
C LEU A 169 6.82 6.70 -3.13
N THR A 170 7.80 5.79 -3.02
CA THR A 170 7.70 4.62 -2.12
C THR A 170 7.80 5.02 -0.65
N PHE A 171 8.62 6.02 -0.32
CA PHE A 171 8.79 6.54 1.04
C PHE A 171 7.52 7.16 1.60
N PHE A 172 6.88 8.06 0.84
CA PHE A 172 5.62 8.65 1.29
C PHE A 172 4.50 7.62 1.38
N GLU A 173 4.46 6.62 0.50
CA GLU A 173 3.54 5.50 0.63
C GLU A 173 3.76 4.76 1.96
N LEU A 174 5.00 4.40 2.28
CA LEU A 174 5.34 3.72 3.53
C LEU A 174 5.00 4.56 4.77
N LEU A 175 5.35 5.86 4.78
CA LEU A 175 4.99 6.77 5.86
C LEU A 175 3.47 6.83 6.08
N GLY A 176 2.71 6.85 4.98
CA GLY A 176 1.26 6.81 5.03
C GLY A 176 0.74 5.56 5.73
N GLN A 177 1.29 4.38 5.40
CA GLN A 177 0.88 3.14 6.05
C GLN A 177 1.26 3.13 7.54
N LEU A 178 2.49 3.49 7.87
CA LEU A 178 2.96 3.55 9.26
C LEU A 178 2.12 4.50 10.12
N SER A 179 1.67 5.63 9.57
CA SER A 179 0.86 6.59 10.31
C SER A 179 -0.49 6.02 10.80
N MET A 180 -1.02 4.99 10.13
CA MET A 180 -2.28 4.34 10.50
C MET A 180 -2.14 3.43 11.73
N TRP A 181 -0.94 2.99 12.06
CA TRP A 181 -0.71 2.11 13.22
C TRP A 181 -0.92 2.82 14.56
N LEU A 182 -0.62 4.12 14.63
CA LEU A 182 -0.83 4.89 15.86
C LEU A 182 -2.31 4.88 16.29
N PRO A 183 -3.28 5.30 15.44
CA PRO A 183 -4.68 5.27 15.81
C PRO A 183 -5.25 3.83 15.89
N ALA A 184 -4.63 2.84 15.23
CA ALA A 184 -5.08 1.45 15.28
C ALA A 184 -4.88 0.84 16.67
N ARG A 185 -3.86 1.25 17.42
CA ARG A 185 -3.53 0.72 18.76
C ARG A 185 -4.73 0.65 19.71
N SER A 186 -5.62 1.64 19.65
CA SER A 186 -6.82 1.68 20.50
C SER A 186 -7.83 0.56 20.20
N TYR A 187 -7.77 -0.02 19.01
CA TYR A 187 -8.66 -1.12 18.57
C TYR A 187 -8.01 -2.49 18.68
N ILE A 188 -6.71 -2.57 18.34
CA ILE A 188 -6.00 -3.85 18.20
C ILE A 188 -5.25 -4.27 19.45
N GLY A 189 -4.99 -3.35 20.40
CA GLY A 189 -4.20 -3.61 21.62
C GLY A 189 -2.77 -4.06 21.30
N ASP A 190 -2.18 -4.82 22.23
CA ASP A 190 -0.81 -5.35 22.06
C ASP A 190 -0.74 -6.43 20.99
N PRO A 191 0.40 -6.56 20.29
CA PRO A 191 0.63 -7.58 19.28
C PRO A 191 0.37 -8.99 19.82
N HIS A 192 -0.43 -9.76 19.09
CA HIS A 192 -0.75 -11.14 19.41
C HIS A 192 -0.80 -12.00 18.15
N PHE A 193 0.37 -12.53 17.77
CA PHE A 193 0.49 -13.39 16.60
C PHE A 193 0.14 -14.84 16.95
N ASP A 194 -0.99 -15.34 16.44
CA ASP A 194 -1.46 -16.70 16.62
C ASP A 194 -1.66 -17.39 15.28
N LEU A 195 -0.74 -18.29 14.94
CA LEU A 195 -0.78 -19.06 13.69
C LEU A 195 -1.98 -20.00 13.62
N SER A 196 -2.45 -20.52 14.76
CA SER A 196 -3.60 -21.42 14.80
C SER A 196 -4.86 -20.67 14.40
N TYR A 197 -4.99 -19.44 14.90
CA TYR A 197 -6.11 -18.57 14.57
C TYR A 197 -6.00 -18.01 13.16
N ALA A 198 -4.80 -17.69 12.70
CA ALA A 198 -4.56 -17.25 11.31
C ALA A 198 -5.03 -18.31 10.28
N ARG A 199 -4.84 -19.61 10.57
CA ARG A 199 -5.29 -20.69 9.67
C ARG A 199 -6.80 -20.68 9.41
N ILE A 200 -7.62 -20.23 10.37
CA ILE A 200 -9.08 -20.13 10.20
C ILE A 200 -9.42 -19.13 9.09
N HIS A 201 -8.65 -18.05 8.98
CA HIS A 201 -8.86 -17.02 7.97
C HIS A 201 -8.25 -17.34 6.59
N LEU A 202 -7.35 -18.34 6.51
CA LEU A 202 -6.62 -18.65 5.25
C LEU A 202 -7.57 -19.03 4.11
N LYS A 203 -8.45 -20.00 4.33
CA LYS A 203 -9.40 -20.47 3.30
C LYS A 203 -10.35 -19.36 2.82
N PRO A 204 -10.99 -18.58 3.69
CA PRO A 204 -11.83 -17.46 3.29
C PRO A 204 -11.08 -16.36 2.52
N VAL A 205 -9.84 -16.03 2.91
CA VAL A 205 -8.99 -15.05 2.21
C VAL A 205 -8.74 -15.50 0.77
N ILE A 206 -8.32 -16.77 0.56
CA ILE A 206 -8.04 -17.31 -0.78
C ILE A 206 -9.31 -17.35 -1.62
N LEU A 207 -10.45 -17.76 -1.06
CA LEU A 207 -11.72 -17.80 -1.80
C LEU A 207 -12.16 -16.42 -2.26
N ILE A 208 -12.05 -15.39 -1.40
CA ILE A 208 -12.43 -14.03 -1.78
C ILE A 208 -11.48 -13.48 -2.84
N SER A 209 -10.18 -13.77 -2.75
CA SER A 209 -9.23 -13.33 -3.76
C SER A 209 -9.48 -13.95 -5.14
N SER A 210 -9.99 -15.19 -5.19
CA SER A 210 -10.30 -15.86 -6.47
C SER A 210 -11.60 -15.39 -7.13
N VAL A 211 -12.49 -14.72 -6.39
CA VAL A 211 -13.79 -14.23 -6.90
C VAL A 211 -13.72 -12.76 -7.32
N VAL A 212 -12.78 -11.99 -6.80
CA VAL A 212 -12.68 -10.53 -7.01
C VAL A 212 -11.66 -10.18 -8.11
N ASN A 213 -10.88 -11.13 -8.58
CA ASN A 213 -10.01 -11.01 -9.76
C ASN A 213 -10.66 -11.68 -10.96
#